data_05919ce86533f602b6b3357561a9922d
#
_entry.id   05919ce86533f602b6b3357561a9922d
#
_cell.length_a   1.000
_cell.length_b   1.000
_cell.length_c   1.000
_cell.angle_alpha   90.00
_cell.angle_beta   90.00
_cell.angle_gamma   90.00
#
_symmetry.space_group_name_H-M   'P 1'
#
loop_
_entity.id
_entity.type
_entity.pdbx_description
1 polymer ?
#
loop_
_entity_poly.entity_id
_entity_poly.type
_entity_poly.pdbx_seq_one_letter_code
_entity_poly.pdbx_strand_id
1 'polypeptide(L)'
;MRSIPSPLLPRATKPRFFKRLAALCATALVATALVASGASASHPEASLAGSNFEIDVDANLKVDDPAPSLDWANVTEIRATDKVNGTGDNSYAGGVKEDTSCPGEVTDSIPPNKSDLLSFHVYREAGTGSHPGFLNLAWSRVSDPSGTTLMDFEFNQSSTKCASGPNVVRTAGDLLIEYAIDQGGSRADISARRWTGTAWGPTTDLDVPSAICGGAPCAAGTINSSTIPAAESDGLISTGSKQARTFGEAQLDLRLLFQPNKCASFGSAMLKSRSSDAFNSQLKDFVAPVGINLQNCGQVIIRKQTLPDEDPNATNFGYTKAFGTDPASANTFTLQDDGVKDYGKTVLFGTGYTVVEDVIPPDWSFVSVNCAASTGVTPSINGATVTFAINDADDVLDCTYTNELQLGALKILKNSTKGGAVTNPGAVFSYDGTSVTDNGAGDQDADVGEVCVSGLSLGDYDVTETSPPPGYADAPGDAQSVTVVSGTNCTDNQPTGAAVATFTNAPLADIQVNFRDGGSGETSLTSMTCENTGVAPDTGTATGWDDTITHEGIAIDPSPRTVTCTIVIDP
;
A
#
# COMPACT_ATOMS: atom_id res chain seq x y z
N MET A 1 39.58 1.85 -72.34
CA MET A 1 39.51 2.98 -73.30
C MET A 1 39.24 4.25 -72.48
N ARG A 2 40.18 5.22 -72.64
CA ARG A 2 40.08 6.66 -72.37
C ARG A 2 39.55 7.06 -71.00
N SER A 3 40.36 7.46 -70.02
CA SER A 3 41.24 8.65 -69.82
C SER A 3 40.48 9.96 -69.57
N ILE A 4 40.43 10.42 -68.30
CA ILE A 4 40.96 11.68 -67.69
C ILE A 4 40.40 12.99 -68.27
N PRO A 5 40.31 14.17 -67.56
CA PRO A 5 41.01 14.60 -66.33
C PRO A 5 40.20 15.55 -65.38
N SER A 6 40.78 15.76 -64.21
CA SER A 6 40.55 16.94 -63.36
C SER A 6 41.06 18.23 -63.99
N PRO A 7 40.65 19.43 -63.53
CA PRO A 7 41.63 20.35 -62.96
C PRO A 7 41.14 21.14 -61.72
N LEU A 8 42.04 21.26 -60.72
CA LEU A 8 42.85 22.43 -60.30
C LEU A 8 42.11 23.60 -59.65
N LEU A 9 42.55 23.83 -58.42
CA LEU A 9 42.45 25.02 -57.59
C LEU A 9 42.89 26.34 -58.27
N PRO A 10 42.52 27.50 -57.72
CA PRO A 10 43.59 28.33 -57.21
C PRO A 10 43.40 28.94 -55.82
N ARG A 11 44.53 29.30 -55.35
CA ARG A 11 45.02 29.80 -54.09
C ARG A 11 44.91 31.31 -53.96
N ALA A 12 44.80 31.79 -52.67
CA ALA A 12 45.35 33.03 -52.08
C ALA A 12 44.64 34.37 -52.37
N THR A 13 44.38 35.17 -51.37
CA THR A 13 45.32 36.14 -50.77
C THR A 13 44.65 36.89 -49.63
N LYS A 14 45.41 37.10 -48.53
CA LYS A 14 45.16 38.18 -47.56
C LYS A 14 45.52 39.52 -48.16
N PRO A 15 44.93 40.61 -47.66
CA PRO A 15 45.81 41.59 -47.04
C PRO A 15 45.32 42.22 -45.75
N ARG A 16 46.29 42.83 -45.12
CA ARG A 16 46.42 43.47 -43.82
C ARG A 16 45.97 44.95 -43.86
N PHE A 17 45.75 45.49 -42.57
CA PHE A 17 45.85 46.91 -42.11
C PHE A 17 44.59 47.79 -42.28
N PHE A 18 44.10 48.47 -41.23
CA PHE A 18 44.61 49.56 -40.42
C PHE A 18 43.69 49.93 -39.27
N LYS A 19 44.26 50.19 -38.18
CA LYS A 19 44.17 51.02 -36.99
C LYS A 19 43.06 52.08 -36.85
N ARG A 20 42.63 52.17 -35.54
CA ARG A 20 42.27 53.36 -34.74
C ARG A 20 40.90 53.95 -34.90
N LEU A 21 40.10 53.97 -33.81
CA LEU A 21 39.94 55.13 -32.91
C LEU A 21 39.11 54.77 -31.69
N ALA A 22 39.55 55.35 -30.57
CA ALA A 22 38.97 55.28 -29.25
C ALA A 22 37.68 56.13 -29.13
N ALA A 23 36.79 55.77 -28.20
CA ALA A 23 36.39 56.66 -27.12
C ALA A 23 35.19 56.10 -26.31
N LEU A 24 35.43 55.96 -25.05
CA LEU A 24 34.71 56.33 -23.81
C LEU A 24 33.32 55.82 -23.53
N CYS A 25 33.29 55.24 -22.31
CA CYS A 25 32.33 55.39 -21.22
C CYS A 25 31.12 54.45 -21.19
N ALA A 26 31.21 53.45 -20.31
CA ALA A 26 30.43 53.41 -19.07
C ALA A 26 30.83 52.18 -18.28
N THR A 27 31.47 52.41 -17.14
CA THR A 27 31.76 51.47 -16.11
C THR A 27 30.47 50.97 -15.47
N ALA A 28 30.08 49.73 -15.79
CA ALA A 28 29.24 48.94 -14.90
C ALA A 28 30.12 47.88 -14.29
N LEU A 29 30.53 48.11 -13.06
CA LEU A 29 31.11 47.07 -12.21
C LEU A 29 30.06 46.00 -11.94
N VAL A 30 30.06 44.94 -12.75
CA VAL A 30 29.52 43.67 -12.31
C VAL A 30 30.61 43.00 -11.50
N ALA A 31 30.48 43.08 -10.20
CA ALA A 31 31.24 42.22 -9.31
C ALA A 31 30.75 40.78 -9.57
N THR A 32 31.39 40.10 -10.50
CA THR A 32 31.42 38.64 -10.51
C THR A 32 32.16 38.24 -9.25
N ALA A 33 31.39 37.87 -8.21
CA ALA A 33 31.93 37.03 -7.16
C ALA A 33 32.45 35.78 -7.88
N LEU A 34 33.74 35.70 -8.07
CA LEU A 34 34.42 34.43 -8.20
C LEU A 34 34.15 33.72 -6.85
N VAL A 35 33.14 32.85 -6.85
CA VAL A 35 33.20 31.72 -5.95
C VAL A 35 34.41 30.96 -6.42
N ALA A 36 35.52 31.12 -5.70
CA ALA A 36 36.58 30.16 -5.73
C ALA A 36 35.92 28.85 -5.26
N SER A 37 35.47 28.02 -6.19
CA SER A 37 35.41 26.61 -5.94
C SER A 37 36.83 26.25 -5.56
N GLY A 38 37.09 26.01 -4.28
CA GLY A 38 38.25 25.28 -3.86
C GLY A 38 38.27 24.04 -4.73
N ALA A 39 39.25 23.91 -5.61
CA ALA A 39 39.53 22.63 -6.19
C ALA A 39 39.94 21.75 -5.03
N SER A 40 39.04 20.96 -4.47
CA SER A 40 39.38 19.74 -3.81
C SER A 40 40.18 18.95 -4.83
N ALA A 41 41.35 18.52 -4.47
CA ALA A 41 42.05 17.53 -5.25
C ALA A 41 41.21 16.25 -5.13
N SER A 42 40.24 16.05 -6.02
CA SER A 42 39.54 14.79 -6.13
C SER A 42 40.54 13.75 -6.60
N HIS A 43 40.68 12.67 -5.85
CA HIS A 43 41.32 11.48 -6.37
C HIS A 43 40.47 10.98 -7.55
N PRO A 44 41.09 10.43 -8.61
CA PRO A 44 40.31 9.87 -9.71
C PRO A 44 39.47 8.72 -9.17
N GLU A 45 38.13 8.90 -9.18
CA GLU A 45 37.23 7.88 -8.71
C GLU A 45 37.05 6.74 -9.72
N ALA A 46 36.95 5.53 -9.19
CA ALA A 46 36.56 4.35 -9.94
C ALA A 46 35.07 3.99 -9.71
N SER A 47 34.33 4.78 -8.96
CA SER A 47 32.93 4.53 -8.56
C SER A 47 31.99 4.36 -9.73
N LEU A 48 30.97 3.53 -9.56
CA LEU A 48 29.91 3.35 -10.56
C LEU A 48 29.06 4.61 -10.68
N ALA A 49 28.67 4.94 -11.89
CA ALA A 49 27.87 6.13 -12.18
C ALA A 49 26.55 6.14 -11.38
N GLY A 50 26.32 7.20 -10.61
CA GLY A 50 25.15 7.39 -9.78
C GLY A 50 25.28 6.95 -8.33
N SER A 51 26.40 6.39 -7.93
CA SER A 51 26.77 6.18 -6.54
C SER A 51 27.36 7.45 -5.94
N ASN A 52 27.20 7.62 -4.65
CA ASN A 52 27.90 8.62 -3.84
C ASN A 52 29.06 8.01 -3.04
N PHE A 53 29.25 6.71 -3.08
CA PHE A 53 30.31 6.02 -2.34
C PHE A 53 31.61 6.08 -3.14
N GLU A 54 32.64 6.56 -2.50
CA GLU A 54 33.97 6.70 -3.10
C GLU A 54 34.62 5.32 -3.24
N ILE A 55 35.05 4.98 -4.47
CA ILE A 55 35.96 3.88 -4.76
C ILE A 55 37.19 4.51 -5.39
N ASP A 56 38.12 4.87 -4.57
CA ASP A 56 39.27 5.65 -4.96
C ASP A 56 40.38 4.82 -5.62
N VAL A 57 41.19 5.45 -6.42
CA VAL A 57 42.34 4.79 -7.05
C VAL A 57 43.39 4.33 -6.02
N ASP A 58 43.51 5.02 -4.90
CA ASP A 58 44.40 4.65 -3.80
C ASP A 58 43.74 3.80 -2.73
N ALA A 59 42.40 3.59 -2.84
CA ALA A 59 41.60 2.78 -1.94
C ALA A 59 41.80 3.18 -0.46
N ASN A 60 41.75 4.47 -0.16
CA ASN A 60 41.70 4.93 1.23
C ASN A 60 40.29 4.74 1.83
N LEU A 61 40.07 5.11 3.08
CA LEU A 61 38.80 4.87 3.77
C LEU A 61 38.13 6.17 4.23
N LYS A 62 38.56 7.29 3.68
CA LYS A 62 38.21 8.61 4.14
C LYS A 62 37.53 9.40 3.02
N VAL A 63 36.46 10.11 3.36
CA VAL A 63 35.76 10.97 2.38
C VAL A 63 36.71 12.08 1.93
N ASP A 64 37.05 12.09 0.66
CA ASP A 64 37.90 13.08 0.01
C ASP A 64 37.10 14.09 -0.82
N ASP A 65 35.94 13.74 -1.29
CA ASP A 65 35.08 14.59 -2.11
C ASP A 65 34.00 15.34 -1.30
N PRO A 66 33.46 16.43 -1.83
CA PRO A 66 32.39 17.18 -1.18
C PRO A 66 31.09 16.34 -1.05
N ALA A 67 30.32 16.60 0.03
CA ALA A 67 28.99 15.99 0.18
C ALA A 67 28.14 16.11 -1.11
N PRO A 68 27.39 15.05 -1.51
CA PRO A 68 26.95 13.94 -0.67
C PRO A 68 27.87 12.71 -0.62
N SER A 69 29.16 12.87 -0.83
CA SER A 69 30.11 11.75 -0.91
C SER A 69 30.17 10.93 0.38
N LEU A 70 30.34 9.62 0.22
CA LEU A 70 30.36 8.60 1.27
C LEU A 70 31.62 7.75 1.14
N ASP A 71 32.17 7.34 2.29
CA ASP A 71 33.21 6.33 2.35
C ASP A 71 33.13 5.57 3.68
N TRP A 72 33.91 4.54 3.87
CA TRP A 72 33.90 3.67 5.05
C TRP A 72 33.96 4.44 6.37
N ALA A 73 34.67 5.56 6.42
CA ALA A 73 34.79 6.39 7.62
C ALA A 73 33.50 7.08 8.07
N ASN A 74 32.52 7.30 7.18
CA ASN A 74 31.28 8.05 7.50
C ASN A 74 30.01 7.27 7.31
N VAL A 75 30.07 5.96 7.07
CA VAL A 75 28.91 5.08 6.94
C VAL A 75 28.77 4.10 8.11
N THR A 76 27.56 3.61 8.33
CA THR A 76 27.33 2.50 9.26
C THR A 76 27.37 1.20 8.46
N GLU A 77 28.49 0.55 8.50
CA GLU A 77 28.74 -0.70 7.77
C GLU A 77 28.50 -1.95 8.64
N ILE A 78 28.33 -3.10 7.98
CA ILE A 78 28.46 -4.41 8.59
C ILE A 78 29.92 -4.81 8.44
N ARG A 79 30.59 -5.03 9.60
CA ARG A 79 32.00 -5.38 9.66
C ARG A 79 32.18 -6.73 10.33
N ALA A 80 33.05 -7.55 9.75
CA ALA A 80 33.55 -8.77 10.41
C ALA A 80 35.09 -8.76 10.41
N THR A 81 35.66 -9.34 11.44
CA THR A 81 37.13 -9.40 11.63
C THR A 81 37.56 -10.83 11.85
N ASP A 82 38.77 -11.11 11.44
CA ASP A 82 39.48 -12.33 11.74
C ASP A 82 40.81 -12.04 12.48
N LYS A 83 41.46 -13.06 12.95
CA LYS A 83 42.74 -12.95 13.66
C LYS A 83 43.91 -13.15 12.71
N VAL A 84 45.00 -12.53 13.04
CA VAL A 84 46.29 -12.86 12.43
C VAL A 84 46.69 -14.27 12.82
N ASN A 85 47.31 -15.01 11.93
CA ASN A 85 47.77 -16.38 12.07
C ASN A 85 48.24 -16.78 13.50
N GLY A 86 47.88 -17.99 13.92
CA GLY A 86 48.26 -18.54 15.21
C GLY A 86 47.08 -18.88 16.12
N THR A 87 47.23 -18.70 17.42
CA THR A 87 46.19 -19.13 18.42
C THR A 87 44.90 -18.35 18.23
N GLY A 88 43.86 -19.08 17.91
CA GLY A 88 42.52 -18.59 17.70
C GLY A 88 42.24 -18.08 16.29
N ASP A 89 43.17 -18.26 15.36
CA ASP A 89 42.99 -18.10 13.94
C ASP A 89 42.54 -19.45 13.33
N ASN A 90 41.49 -19.44 12.51
CA ASN A 90 40.94 -20.62 11.89
C ASN A 90 41.06 -20.49 10.38
N SER A 91 41.42 -21.57 9.70
CA SER A 91 41.48 -21.61 8.24
C SER A 91 40.77 -22.84 7.67
N TYR A 92 40.61 -22.89 6.36
CA TYR A 92 40.06 -24.05 5.71
C TYR A 92 40.99 -25.27 5.78
N ALA A 93 40.42 -26.45 5.92
CA ALA A 93 41.14 -27.71 5.87
C ALA A 93 41.85 -27.88 4.52
N GLY A 94 43.05 -28.50 4.54
CA GLY A 94 43.83 -28.68 3.32
C GLY A 94 43.10 -29.44 2.21
N GLY A 95 43.22 -28.96 0.98
CA GLY A 95 42.62 -29.55 -0.22
C GLY A 95 41.19 -29.12 -0.53
N VAL A 96 40.55 -28.33 0.35
CA VAL A 96 39.18 -27.84 0.14
C VAL A 96 39.12 -26.84 -1.03
N LYS A 97 38.05 -26.89 -1.80
CA LYS A 97 37.80 -26.09 -3.01
C LYS A 97 36.47 -25.35 -2.88
N GLU A 98 36.24 -24.36 -3.76
CA GLU A 98 35.02 -23.57 -3.80
C GLU A 98 33.73 -24.39 -3.97
N ASP A 99 33.75 -25.45 -4.76
CA ASP A 99 32.57 -26.33 -4.97
C ASP A 99 32.24 -27.22 -3.77
N THR A 100 33.09 -27.22 -2.71
CA THR A 100 32.77 -27.94 -1.49
C THR A 100 31.71 -27.18 -0.70
N SER A 101 30.49 -27.70 -0.59
CA SER A 101 29.36 -26.97 0.00
C SER A 101 29.53 -26.71 1.50
N CYS A 102 30.11 -27.63 2.25
CA CYS A 102 30.40 -27.48 3.68
C CYS A 102 31.87 -27.87 3.94
N PRO A 103 32.82 -26.97 3.61
CA PRO A 103 34.25 -27.25 3.78
C PRO A 103 34.62 -27.34 5.26
N GLY A 104 35.51 -28.28 5.59
CA GLY A 104 36.06 -28.37 6.94
C GLY A 104 37.02 -27.24 7.27
N GLU A 105 37.19 -26.96 8.57
CA GLU A 105 38.13 -25.97 9.11
C GLU A 105 39.23 -26.61 9.95
N VAL A 106 40.27 -25.87 10.15
CA VAL A 106 41.36 -26.15 11.10
C VAL A 106 41.50 -24.98 12.04
N THR A 107 41.45 -25.25 13.33
CA THR A 107 41.62 -24.25 14.39
C THR A 107 43.11 -24.02 14.71
N ASP A 108 43.44 -22.82 15.21
CA ASP A 108 44.77 -22.39 15.54
C ASP A 108 45.78 -22.60 14.38
N SER A 109 45.38 -22.21 13.18
CA SER A 109 46.07 -22.48 11.96
C SER A 109 47.04 -21.34 11.61
N ILE A 110 47.90 -21.59 10.61
CA ILE A 110 48.80 -20.57 10.05
C ILE A 110 48.51 -20.51 8.54
N PRO A 111 47.51 -19.73 8.08
CA PRO A 111 47.35 -19.50 6.66
C PRO A 111 48.58 -18.78 6.10
N PRO A 112 48.90 -18.93 4.82
CA PRO A 112 49.96 -18.14 4.20
C PRO A 112 49.63 -16.64 4.32
N ASN A 113 50.58 -15.83 4.81
CA ASN A 113 50.35 -14.39 5.08
C ASN A 113 49.69 -13.62 3.93
N LYS A 114 49.91 -14.02 2.68
CA LYS A 114 49.28 -13.42 1.49
C LYS A 114 47.78 -13.71 1.40
N SER A 115 47.31 -14.79 2.03
CA SER A 115 45.92 -15.28 2.02
C SER A 115 45.28 -15.14 3.40
N ASP A 116 46.01 -14.67 4.40
CA ASP A 116 45.58 -14.45 5.78
C ASP A 116 44.73 -13.17 5.84
N LEU A 117 43.44 -13.31 6.10
CA LEU A 117 42.45 -12.26 6.09
C LEU A 117 42.38 -11.57 7.46
N LEU A 118 42.01 -10.30 7.49
CA LEU A 118 41.83 -9.55 8.73
C LEU A 118 40.43 -9.02 8.92
N SER A 119 39.78 -8.60 7.85
CA SER A 119 38.45 -8.06 7.92
C SER A 119 37.75 -8.06 6.58
N PHE A 120 36.42 -8.04 6.62
CA PHE A 120 35.62 -7.61 5.48
C PHE A 120 34.50 -6.67 5.93
N HIS A 121 34.04 -5.87 4.99
CA HIS A 121 33.07 -4.80 5.19
C HIS A 121 32.00 -4.89 4.13
N VAL A 122 30.78 -4.60 4.51
CA VAL A 122 29.61 -4.55 3.63
C VAL A 122 28.79 -3.31 3.97
N TYR A 123 28.56 -2.47 2.97
CA TYR A 123 27.66 -1.33 3.08
C TYR A 123 26.73 -1.28 1.87
N ARG A 124 25.43 -1.14 2.14
CA ARG A 124 24.42 -0.93 1.10
C ARG A 124 24.12 0.56 0.98
N GLU A 125 24.44 1.14 -0.16
CA GLU A 125 23.98 2.46 -0.54
C GLU A 125 22.59 2.36 -1.15
N ALA A 126 21.62 3.12 -0.61
CA ALA A 126 20.26 3.15 -1.14
C ALA A 126 20.22 3.76 -2.55
N GLY A 127 19.37 3.22 -3.39
CA GLY A 127 19.20 3.74 -4.74
C GLY A 127 18.36 5.01 -4.80
N THR A 128 18.33 5.60 -5.98
CA THR A 128 17.47 6.76 -6.29
C THR A 128 16.54 6.43 -7.46
N GLY A 129 15.29 6.87 -7.36
CA GLY A 129 14.28 6.60 -8.39
C GLY A 129 14.01 5.10 -8.53
N SER A 130 14.22 4.54 -9.73
CA SER A 130 14.06 3.10 -10.02
C SER A 130 15.33 2.28 -9.88
N HIS A 131 16.46 2.91 -9.53
CA HIS A 131 17.72 2.21 -9.32
C HIS A 131 17.77 1.60 -7.91
N PRO A 132 18.04 0.30 -7.74
CA PRO A 132 18.00 -0.36 -6.43
C PRO A 132 19.16 0.03 -5.49
N GLY A 133 20.13 0.79 -5.99
CA GLY A 133 21.32 1.21 -5.25
C GLY A 133 22.55 0.35 -5.54
N PHE A 134 23.53 0.45 -4.64
CA PHE A 134 24.83 -0.18 -4.78
C PHE A 134 25.19 -0.97 -3.52
N LEU A 135 26.03 -1.98 -3.70
CA LEU A 135 26.63 -2.75 -2.62
C LEU A 135 28.11 -2.50 -2.62
N ASN A 136 28.61 -1.91 -1.53
CA ASN A 136 30.03 -1.62 -1.33
C ASN A 136 30.64 -2.71 -0.45
N LEU A 137 31.77 -3.23 -0.87
CA LEU A 137 32.48 -4.33 -0.24
C LEU A 137 33.95 -3.92 -0.04
N ALA A 138 34.52 -4.29 1.09
CA ALA A 138 35.97 -4.16 1.27
C ALA A 138 36.54 -5.38 2.01
N TRP A 139 37.81 -5.63 1.76
CA TRP A 139 38.55 -6.69 2.42
C TRP A 139 39.93 -6.17 2.88
N SER A 140 40.47 -6.79 3.90
CA SER A 140 41.85 -6.57 4.29
C SER A 140 42.55 -7.86 4.68
N ARG A 141 43.88 -7.89 4.47
CA ARG A 141 44.73 -9.05 4.75
C ARG A 141 46.07 -8.64 5.42
N VAL A 142 46.77 -9.64 5.92
CA VAL A 142 48.00 -9.45 6.71
C VAL A 142 49.15 -8.87 5.91
N SER A 143 49.41 -9.37 4.69
CA SER A 143 50.55 -8.89 3.92
C SER A 143 50.37 -8.96 2.41
N ASP A 144 51.18 -8.21 1.68
CA ASP A 144 51.23 -8.19 0.24
C ASP A 144 51.50 -9.58 -0.35
N PRO A 145 50.76 -10.01 -1.39
CA PRO A 145 51.01 -11.28 -2.05
C PRO A 145 52.28 -11.28 -2.84
N SER A 146 52.99 -12.39 -2.76
CA SER A 146 54.11 -12.70 -3.66
C SER A 146 53.69 -13.33 -4.99
N GLY A 147 52.43 -13.18 -5.40
CA GLY A 147 51.82 -13.77 -6.61
C GLY A 147 50.36 -13.47 -6.65
N THR A 148 49.63 -14.10 -7.59
CA THR A 148 48.18 -13.96 -7.72
C THR A 148 47.46 -14.54 -6.49
N THR A 149 46.40 -13.93 -6.10
CA THR A 149 45.47 -14.40 -5.07
C THR A 149 44.09 -13.91 -5.43
N LEU A 150 43.06 -14.48 -4.80
CA LEU A 150 41.69 -14.14 -5.03
C LEU A 150 40.97 -14.05 -3.70
N MET A 151 40.14 -13.01 -3.56
CA MET A 151 39.24 -12.81 -2.46
C MET A 151 37.83 -13.09 -2.95
N ASP A 152 37.05 -13.87 -2.21
CA ASP A 152 35.71 -14.28 -2.57
C ASP A 152 34.71 -13.79 -1.54
N PHE A 153 33.79 -12.93 -1.94
CA PHE A 153 32.64 -12.58 -1.13
C PHE A 153 31.49 -13.53 -1.47
N GLU A 154 31.09 -14.35 -0.51
CA GLU A 154 29.96 -15.25 -0.66
C GLU A 154 28.72 -14.69 0.04
N PHE A 155 27.62 -14.54 -0.70
CA PHE A 155 26.32 -14.10 -0.21
C PHE A 155 25.33 -15.26 -0.25
N ASN A 156 24.80 -15.64 0.91
CA ASN A 156 23.89 -16.77 1.05
C ASN A 156 22.49 -16.28 1.42
N GLN A 157 21.47 -16.85 0.79
CA GLN A 157 20.07 -16.63 1.14
C GLN A 157 19.74 -17.17 2.54
N SER A 158 20.42 -18.24 2.94
CA SER A 158 20.32 -18.83 4.27
C SER A 158 21.29 -18.18 5.26
N SER A 159 20.95 -18.20 6.54
CA SER A 159 21.86 -17.93 7.65
C SER A 159 22.21 -19.20 8.45
N THR A 160 21.71 -20.37 8.02
CA THR A 160 21.94 -21.64 8.69
C THR A 160 23.35 -22.13 8.43
N LYS A 161 24.16 -22.24 9.48
CA LYS A 161 25.51 -22.77 9.37
C LYS A 161 25.52 -24.24 9.00
N CYS A 162 26.56 -24.67 8.29
CA CYS A 162 26.85 -26.07 8.05
C CYS A 162 27.04 -26.83 9.39
N ALA A 163 26.78 -28.11 9.39
CA ALA A 163 27.00 -28.95 10.59
C ALA A 163 28.49 -29.04 10.98
N SER A 164 29.40 -28.75 10.06
CA SER A 164 30.83 -28.65 10.29
C SER A 164 31.44 -27.57 9.38
N GLY A 165 32.50 -26.91 9.85
CA GLY A 165 33.18 -25.84 9.12
C GLY A 165 32.47 -24.47 9.20
N PRO A 166 33.05 -23.44 8.60
CA PRO A 166 32.62 -22.05 8.77
C PRO A 166 31.43 -21.66 7.90
N ASN A 167 31.19 -22.37 6.79
CA ASN A 167 30.24 -21.94 5.76
C ASN A 167 28.78 -22.03 6.21
N VAL A 168 27.94 -21.29 5.51
CA VAL A 168 26.48 -21.41 5.56
C VAL A 168 26.02 -22.44 4.54
N VAL A 169 24.89 -23.10 4.81
CA VAL A 169 24.24 -24.03 3.86
C VAL A 169 23.82 -23.25 2.63
N ARG A 170 24.37 -23.64 1.48
CA ARG A 170 24.10 -22.97 0.20
C ARG A 170 22.74 -23.32 -0.37
N THR A 171 22.09 -22.33 -0.93
CA THR A 171 20.81 -22.45 -1.65
C THR A 171 21.01 -22.06 -3.11
N ALA A 172 20.32 -22.71 -4.04
CA ALA A 172 20.39 -22.35 -5.46
C ALA A 172 20.06 -20.85 -5.63
N GLY A 173 20.95 -20.14 -6.33
CA GLY A 173 20.87 -18.70 -6.48
C GLY A 173 21.81 -17.88 -5.54
N ASP A 174 22.44 -18.50 -4.54
CA ASP A 174 23.50 -17.85 -3.76
C ASP A 174 24.58 -17.30 -4.68
N LEU A 175 25.25 -16.25 -4.26
CA LEU A 175 26.14 -15.46 -5.09
C LEU A 175 27.58 -15.53 -4.55
N LEU A 176 28.52 -15.72 -5.43
CA LEU A 176 29.96 -15.59 -5.20
C LEU A 176 30.47 -14.43 -6.04
N ILE A 177 31.06 -13.43 -5.41
CA ILE A 177 31.80 -12.35 -6.07
C ILE A 177 33.27 -12.67 -5.94
N GLU A 178 33.91 -12.87 -7.07
CA GLU A 178 35.33 -13.14 -7.18
C GLU A 178 36.08 -11.83 -7.42
N TYR A 179 36.97 -11.48 -6.50
CA TYR A 179 37.82 -10.29 -6.60
C TYR A 179 39.28 -10.76 -6.87
N ALA A 180 39.65 -10.76 -8.13
CA ALA A 180 41.00 -11.17 -8.55
C ALA A 180 41.98 -9.99 -8.55
N ILE A 181 43.21 -10.27 -8.11
CA ILE A 181 44.27 -9.30 -8.05
C ILE A 181 45.38 -9.76 -8.98
N ASP A 182 45.63 -9.04 -10.06
CA ASP A 182 46.68 -9.32 -11.01
C ASP A 182 48.09 -9.05 -10.45
N GLN A 183 49.06 -9.77 -10.95
CA GLN A 183 50.49 -9.55 -10.59
C GLN A 183 50.92 -8.09 -10.85
N GLY A 184 51.13 -7.35 -9.78
CA GLY A 184 51.54 -5.96 -9.83
C GLY A 184 50.41 -4.98 -10.14
N GLY A 185 49.15 -5.44 -10.19
CA GLY A 185 47.99 -4.60 -10.51
C GLY A 185 47.49 -3.75 -9.36
N SER A 186 47.15 -2.55 -9.70
CA SER A 186 46.29 -1.65 -8.92
C SER A 186 44.84 -1.77 -9.38
N ARG A 187 44.50 -2.75 -10.20
CA ARG A 187 43.14 -2.98 -10.71
C ARG A 187 42.62 -4.33 -10.24
N ALA A 188 41.43 -4.29 -9.67
CA ALA A 188 40.64 -5.46 -9.39
C ALA A 188 39.95 -5.95 -10.67
N ASP A 189 39.97 -7.24 -10.91
CA ASP A 189 39.13 -7.93 -11.90
C ASP A 189 37.99 -8.60 -11.12
N ILE A 190 36.75 -8.15 -11.38
CA ILE A 190 35.59 -8.55 -10.59
C ILE A 190 34.64 -9.37 -11.43
N SER A 191 34.37 -10.58 -10.96
CA SER A 191 33.40 -11.47 -11.60
C SER A 191 32.45 -12.10 -10.60
N ALA A 192 31.38 -12.74 -11.09
CA ALA A 192 30.39 -13.40 -10.25
C ALA A 192 30.04 -14.80 -10.73
N ARG A 193 29.63 -15.63 -9.77
CA ARG A 193 29.01 -16.95 -10.02
C ARG A 193 27.76 -17.11 -9.16
N ARG A 194 26.82 -17.93 -9.64
CA ARG A 194 25.65 -18.32 -8.86
C ARG A 194 25.70 -19.81 -8.55
N TRP A 195 25.31 -20.15 -7.33
CA TRP A 195 25.20 -21.55 -6.91
C TRP A 195 24.02 -22.21 -7.62
N THR A 196 24.27 -23.35 -8.28
CA THR A 196 23.24 -24.10 -9.03
C THR A 196 22.42 -25.07 -8.19
N GLY A 197 22.78 -25.23 -6.92
CA GLY A 197 22.28 -26.25 -6.01
C GLY A 197 23.31 -27.36 -5.74
N THR A 198 24.30 -27.51 -6.62
CA THR A 198 25.35 -28.56 -6.49
C THR A 198 26.76 -28.07 -6.75
N ALA A 199 26.93 -27.03 -7.53
CA ALA A 199 28.21 -26.41 -7.87
C ALA A 199 28.03 -24.93 -8.23
N TRP A 200 29.10 -24.16 -8.22
CA TRP A 200 29.09 -22.82 -8.77
C TRP A 200 28.98 -22.85 -10.30
N GLY A 201 28.10 -22.04 -10.84
CA GLY A 201 27.88 -21.89 -12.27
C GLY A 201 29.04 -21.23 -13.01
N PRO A 202 28.86 -20.91 -14.31
CA PRO A 202 29.89 -20.21 -15.07
C PRO A 202 30.15 -18.82 -14.52
N THR A 203 31.36 -18.31 -14.74
CA THR A 203 31.74 -16.93 -14.38
C THR A 203 31.03 -15.92 -15.28
N THR A 204 30.72 -14.77 -14.73
CA THR A 204 30.23 -13.58 -15.43
C THR A 204 31.11 -12.40 -15.04
N ASP A 205 31.77 -11.80 -16.02
CA ASP A 205 32.61 -10.62 -15.78
C ASP A 205 31.71 -9.42 -15.47
N LEU A 206 32.04 -8.65 -14.45
CA LEU A 206 31.21 -7.56 -13.93
C LEU A 206 31.77 -6.19 -14.22
N ASP A 207 33.06 -6.07 -14.46
CA ASP A 207 33.77 -4.82 -14.78
C ASP A 207 33.71 -4.46 -16.28
N VAL A 208 32.90 -5.19 -17.05
CA VAL A 208 32.62 -4.90 -18.46
C VAL A 208 31.17 -4.42 -18.64
N PRO A 209 30.90 -3.63 -19.71
CA PRO A 209 29.54 -3.17 -20.00
C PRO A 209 28.52 -4.29 -20.11
N SER A 210 27.42 -4.20 -19.37
CA SER A 210 26.36 -5.21 -19.32
C SER A 210 24.97 -4.59 -19.50
N ALA A 211 24.11 -5.24 -20.26
CA ALA A 211 22.71 -4.84 -20.42
C ALA A 211 21.93 -4.85 -19.08
N ILE A 212 22.34 -5.70 -18.12
CA ILE A 212 21.73 -5.75 -16.77
C ILE A 212 21.92 -4.41 -16.06
N CYS A 213 23.10 -3.77 -16.23
CA CYS A 213 23.45 -2.51 -15.61
C CYS A 213 23.28 -1.31 -16.55
N GLY A 214 22.36 -1.41 -17.53
CA GLY A 214 22.02 -0.33 -18.44
C GLY A 214 23.10 0.00 -19.47
N GLY A 215 24.01 -0.92 -19.77
CA GLY A 215 25.10 -0.73 -20.72
C GLY A 215 26.39 -0.20 -20.09
N ALA A 216 26.42 -0.06 -18.76
CA ALA A 216 27.63 0.22 -17.98
C ALA A 216 28.18 -1.06 -17.35
N PRO A 217 29.42 -1.06 -16.81
CA PRO A 217 29.89 -2.10 -15.91
C PRO A 217 28.97 -2.28 -14.70
N CYS A 218 28.85 -3.52 -14.24
CA CYS A 218 28.07 -3.84 -13.03
C CYS A 218 28.93 -3.81 -11.76
N ALA A 219 30.22 -3.72 -11.89
CA ALA A 219 31.16 -3.60 -10.77
C ALA A 219 32.29 -2.64 -11.07
N ALA A 220 32.81 -2.04 -10.02
CA ALA A 220 34.07 -1.31 -10.00
C ALA A 220 34.84 -1.76 -8.78
N GLY A 221 36.17 -1.63 -8.80
CA GLY A 221 36.98 -1.93 -7.64
C GLY A 221 38.42 -1.49 -7.78
N THR A 222 39.05 -1.27 -6.65
CA THR A 222 40.43 -0.86 -6.55
C THR A 222 41.15 -1.60 -5.43
N ILE A 223 42.45 -1.52 -5.43
CA ILE A 223 43.31 -2.00 -4.37
C ILE A 223 44.35 -0.93 -4.07
N ASN A 224 44.66 -0.69 -2.80
CA ASN A 224 45.65 0.30 -2.43
C ASN A 224 47.03 0.01 -3.05
N SER A 225 47.46 0.87 -3.96
CA SER A 225 48.76 0.76 -4.64
C SER A 225 49.91 1.24 -3.76
N SER A 226 49.64 2.01 -2.72
CA SER A 226 50.57 2.55 -1.74
C SER A 226 50.08 2.27 -0.32
N THR A 227 50.90 2.64 0.68
CA THR A 227 50.49 2.54 2.08
C THR A 227 49.44 3.58 2.39
N ILE A 228 48.29 3.12 2.94
CA ILE A 228 47.27 4.00 3.52
C ILE A 228 47.76 4.40 4.91
N PRO A 229 47.92 5.72 5.20
CA PRO A 229 48.33 6.20 6.51
C PRO A 229 47.30 5.88 7.60
N ALA A 230 47.75 5.82 8.85
CA ALA A 230 46.82 5.59 9.98
C ALA A 230 45.69 6.60 10.07
N ALA A 231 45.88 7.84 9.64
CA ALA A 231 44.86 8.89 9.64
C ALA A 231 43.77 8.70 8.59
N GLU A 232 44.01 7.87 7.57
CA GLU A 232 43.13 7.56 6.46
C GLU A 232 42.63 6.10 6.47
N SER A 233 43.01 5.35 7.50
CA SER A 233 42.64 3.94 7.66
C SER A 233 41.42 3.72 8.56
N ASP A 234 40.81 4.79 9.06
CA ASP A 234 39.60 4.81 9.92
C ASP A 234 39.67 3.86 11.14
N GLY A 235 40.85 3.52 11.60
CA GLY A 235 40.99 2.56 12.70
C GLY A 235 40.41 1.17 12.41
N LEU A 236 40.05 0.88 11.16
CA LEU A 236 39.54 -0.42 10.70
C LEU A 236 40.47 -1.57 11.02
N ILE A 237 41.71 -1.21 11.36
CA ILE A 237 42.75 -2.15 11.72
C ILE A 237 43.50 -1.64 12.92
N SER A 238 43.68 -2.50 13.87
CA SER A 238 44.34 -2.25 15.15
C SER A 238 45.80 -1.75 15.04
N THR A 239 46.39 -1.73 13.86
CA THR A 239 47.83 -1.41 13.63
C THR A 239 48.07 -0.07 12.99
N GLY A 240 47.03 0.70 12.69
CA GLY A 240 47.15 2.11 12.30
C GLY A 240 47.36 2.38 10.82
N SER A 241 48.21 1.68 10.07
CA SER A 241 48.39 1.87 8.63
C SER A 241 48.22 0.59 7.84
N LYS A 242 47.89 0.72 6.55
CA LYS A 242 47.78 -0.38 5.61
C LYS A 242 48.92 -0.38 4.62
N GLN A 243 49.66 -1.46 4.54
CA GLN A 243 50.65 -1.63 3.52
C GLN A 243 50.04 -1.68 2.12
N ALA A 244 50.81 -1.37 1.09
CA ALA A 244 50.39 -1.51 -0.29
C ALA A 244 49.86 -2.92 -0.57
N ARG A 245 48.73 -3.03 -1.30
CA ARG A 245 48.06 -4.28 -1.71
C ARG A 245 47.54 -5.15 -0.56
N THR A 246 47.23 -4.54 0.58
CA THR A 246 46.65 -5.24 1.73
C THR A 246 45.21 -4.82 2.04
N PHE A 247 44.68 -3.87 1.32
CA PHE A 247 43.28 -3.44 1.36
C PHE A 247 42.75 -3.32 -0.06
N GLY A 248 41.54 -3.72 -0.27
CA GLY A 248 40.83 -3.56 -1.53
C GLY A 248 39.34 -3.40 -1.32
N GLU A 249 38.71 -2.70 -2.23
CA GLU A 249 37.31 -2.40 -2.22
C GLU A 249 36.66 -2.66 -3.57
N ALA A 250 35.36 -2.93 -3.54
CA ALA A 250 34.57 -3.15 -4.72
C ALA A 250 33.18 -2.56 -4.51
N GLN A 251 32.62 -2.06 -5.58
CA GLN A 251 31.24 -1.61 -5.66
C GLN A 251 30.48 -2.43 -6.69
N LEU A 252 29.30 -2.87 -6.35
CA LEU A 252 28.42 -3.66 -7.21
C LEU A 252 27.11 -2.94 -7.42
N ASP A 253 26.63 -2.90 -8.66
CA ASP A 253 25.28 -2.47 -8.96
C ASP A 253 24.27 -3.54 -8.49
N LEU A 254 23.33 -3.17 -7.64
CA LEU A 254 22.35 -4.10 -7.09
C LEU A 254 21.42 -4.73 -8.12
N ARG A 255 21.30 -4.17 -9.32
CA ARG A 255 20.61 -4.83 -10.45
C ARG A 255 21.19 -6.19 -10.82
N LEU A 256 22.47 -6.39 -10.53
CA LEU A 256 23.13 -7.68 -10.72
C LEU A 256 22.62 -8.75 -9.73
N LEU A 257 22.44 -8.36 -8.47
CA LEU A 257 22.03 -9.26 -7.40
C LEU A 257 20.54 -9.64 -7.55
N PHE A 258 19.75 -8.67 -7.95
CA PHE A 258 18.30 -8.78 -8.03
C PHE A 258 17.84 -9.03 -9.47
N GLN A 259 17.45 -10.25 -9.77
CA GLN A 259 16.88 -10.56 -11.07
C GLN A 259 15.57 -9.77 -11.28
N PRO A 260 15.29 -9.32 -12.52
CA PRO A 260 14.04 -8.64 -12.83
C PRO A 260 12.82 -9.46 -12.41
N ASN A 261 11.86 -8.82 -11.76
CA ASN A 261 10.61 -9.41 -11.29
C ASN A 261 10.78 -10.59 -10.31
N LYS A 262 11.91 -10.65 -9.59
CA LYS A 262 12.19 -11.64 -8.57
C LYS A 262 12.61 -10.99 -7.27
N CYS A 263 11.99 -11.40 -6.19
CA CYS A 263 12.49 -11.10 -4.86
C CYS A 263 13.71 -11.97 -4.59
N ALA A 264 14.78 -11.34 -4.15
CA ALA A 264 15.95 -12.01 -3.63
C ALA A 264 16.24 -11.48 -2.24
N SER A 265 16.62 -12.36 -1.34
CA SER A 265 16.99 -12.02 0.03
C SER A 265 18.26 -12.80 0.38
N PHE A 266 19.30 -12.08 0.78
CA PHE A 266 20.53 -12.65 1.28
C PHE A 266 20.59 -12.40 2.79
N GLY A 267 20.64 -13.48 3.57
CA GLY A 267 20.63 -13.45 5.03
C GLY A 267 22.02 -13.49 5.65
N SER A 268 23.06 -13.83 4.88
CA SER A 268 24.44 -13.83 5.36
C SER A 268 25.46 -13.54 4.27
N ALA A 269 26.61 -13.02 4.68
CA ALA A 269 27.78 -12.82 3.85
C ALA A 269 29.06 -13.27 4.57
N MET A 270 30.04 -13.75 3.81
CA MET A 270 31.36 -14.11 4.32
C MET A 270 32.43 -13.77 3.27
N LEU A 271 33.67 -13.63 3.76
CA LEU A 271 34.83 -13.45 2.92
C LEU A 271 35.72 -14.70 2.98
N LYS A 272 36.30 -15.09 1.84
CA LYS A 272 37.21 -16.21 1.72
C LYS A 272 38.45 -15.79 0.91
N SER A 273 39.56 -16.48 1.12
CA SER A 273 40.73 -16.33 0.27
C SER A 273 41.15 -17.64 -0.37
N ARG A 274 41.75 -17.55 -1.55
CA ARG A 274 42.29 -18.70 -2.29
C ARG A 274 43.82 -18.63 -2.43
N SER A 275 44.42 -19.79 -2.73
CA SER A 275 45.88 -19.89 -2.93
C SER A 275 46.37 -19.24 -4.23
N SER A 276 45.50 -19.05 -5.22
CA SER A 276 45.80 -18.40 -6.51
C SER A 276 44.48 -17.91 -7.14
N ASP A 277 44.55 -17.24 -8.27
CA ASP A 277 43.47 -16.74 -9.09
C ASP A 277 42.60 -17.82 -9.77
N ALA A 278 43.08 -19.05 -9.84
CA ALA A 278 42.31 -20.13 -10.45
C ALA A 278 41.10 -20.54 -9.59
N PHE A 279 39.91 -20.62 -10.18
CA PHE A 279 38.66 -21.01 -9.49
C PHE A 279 38.80 -22.32 -8.70
N ASN A 280 39.50 -23.28 -9.24
CA ASN A 280 39.72 -24.59 -8.62
C ASN A 280 40.95 -24.61 -7.69
N SER A 281 41.52 -23.47 -7.33
CA SER A 281 42.59 -23.40 -6.32
C SER A 281 42.02 -23.68 -4.92
N GLN A 282 42.92 -23.97 -3.96
CA GLN A 282 42.50 -24.29 -2.60
C GLN A 282 42.03 -23.04 -1.88
N LEU A 283 40.93 -23.15 -1.17
CA LEU A 283 40.54 -22.23 -0.11
C LEU A 283 41.61 -22.22 0.98
N LYS A 284 41.89 -21.05 1.51
CA LYS A 284 42.92 -20.87 2.52
C LYS A 284 42.34 -20.35 3.81
N ASP A 285 41.81 -19.18 3.80
CA ASP A 285 41.35 -18.47 4.96
C ASP A 285 39.98 -17.90 4.79
N PHE A 286 39.31 -17.51 5.88
CA PHE A 286 37.97 -16.95 5.84
C PHE A 286 37.72 -15.98 7.01
N VAL A 287 36.97 -14.94 6.76
CA VAL A 287 36.27 -14.18 7.77
C VAL A 287 34.87 -14.79 7.94
N ALA A 288 34.54 -15.17 9.17
CA ALA A 288 33.31 -15.92 9.46
C ALA A 288 32.04 -15.24 8.96
N PRO A 289 31.01 -16.00 8.58
CA PRO A 289 29.75 -15.44 8.11
C PRO A 289 29.09 -14.51 9.13
N VAL A 290 28.63 -13.36 8.66
CA VAL A 290 27.80 -12.40 9.41
C VAL A 290 26.42 -12.30 8.82
N GLY A 291 25.43 -11.99 9.67
CA GLY A 291 24.08 -11.70 9.21
C GLY A 291 24.04 -10.38 8.43
N ILE A 292 23.37 -10.42 7.29
CA ILE A 292 23.07 -9.23 6.48
C ILE A 292 21.58 -9.20 6.18
N ASN A 293 21.07 -8.02 5.84
CA ASN A 293 19.68 -7.84 5.37
C ASN A 293 19.73 -7.19 3.98
N LEU A 294 20.04 -8.00 2.97
CA LEU A 294 20.13 -7.53 1.59
C LEU A 294 19.00 -8.16 0.77
N GLN A 295 17.95 -7.39 0.52
CA GLN A 295 16.76 -7.82 -0.22
C GLN A 295 16.25 -6.68 -1.10
N ASN A 296 15.40 -7.02 -2.09
CA ASN A 296 14.84 -6.08 -3.06
C ASN A 296 13.30 -6.04 -3.05
N CYS A 297 12.68 -6.49 -1.98
CA CYS A 297 11.23 -6.48 -1.81
C CYS A 297 10.87 -5.92 -0.44
N GLY A 298 9.86 -5.06 -0.43
CA GLY A 298 9.19 -4.60 0.79
C GLY A 298 7.80 -5.19 0.93
N GLN A 299 7.00 -4.63 1.83
CA GLN A 299 5.70 -5.14 2.22
C GLN A 299 4.59 -4.12 1.93
N VAL A 300 3.43 -4.62 1.52
CA VAL A 300 2.21 -3.83 1.38
C VAL A 300 1.08 -4.55 2.09
N ILE A 301 0.39 -3.82 2.98
CA ILE A 301 -0.76 -4.28 3.75
C ILE A 301 -1.92 -3.33 3.49
N ILE A 302 -3.06 -3.87 3.05
CA ILE A 302 -4.29 -3.12 2.85
C ILE A 302 -5.36 -3.70 3.77
N ARG A 303 -6.00 -2.80 4.54
CA ARG A 303 -7.02 -3.12 5.52
C ARG A 303 -8.33 -2.46 5.16
N LYS A 304 -9.44 -3.08 5.53
CA LYS A 304 -10.79 -2.55 5.37
C LYS A 304 -11.44 -2.38 6.72
N GLN A 305 -12.15 -1.27 6.88
CA GLN A 305 -13.03 -0.97 8.00
C GLN A 305 -14.33 -0.38 7.48
N THR A 306 -15.43 -0.63 8.17
CA THR A 306 -16.73 -0.04 7.88
C THR A 306 -17.27 0.78 9.06
N LEU A 307 -18.22 1.66 8.77
CA LEU A 307 -19.02 2.39 9.73
C LEU A 307 -20.52 2.14 9.40
N PRO A 308 -21.31 1.63 10.33
CA PRO A 308 -20.90 1.12 11.64
C PRO A 308 -19.94 -0.06 11.52
N ASP A 309 -19.14 -0.28 12.57
CA ASP A 309 -18.33 -1.47 12.74
C ASP A 309 -19.23 -2.73 12.74
N GLU A 310 -18.72 -3.84 12.22
CA GLU A 310 -19.46 -5.10 12.01
C GLU A 310 -20.55 -5.00 10.89
N ASP A 311 -20.10 -5.00 9.63
CA ASP A 311 -21.02 -5.13 8.47
C ASP A 311 -21.77 -6.48 8.50
N PRO A 312 -23.09 -6.48 8.77
CA PRO A 312 -23.87 -7.72 8.90
C PRO A 312 -24.02 -8.49 7.58
N ASN A 313 -23.76 -7.86 6.46
CA ASN A 313 -23.97 -8.43 5.12
C ASN A 313 -22.70 -8.97 4.49
N ALA A 314 -21.56 -8.86 5.17
CA ALA A 314 -20.25 -9.27 4.65
C ALA A 314 -19.99 -8.70 3.23
N THR A 315 -20.21 -7.40 3.08
CA THR A 315 -20.12 -6.68 1.80
C THR A 315 -18.70 -6.71 1.25
N ASN A 316 -18.57 -6.92 -0.05
CA ASN A 316 -17.28 -6.94 -0.73
C ASN A 316 -16.95 -5.58 -1.35
N PHE A 317 -15.83 -4.99 -0.95
CA PHE A 317 -15.26 -3.78 -1.53
C PHE A 317 -14.14 -4.16 -2.50
N GLY A 318 -14.13 -3.57 -3.69
CA GLY A 318 -13.17 -3.91 -4.74
C GLY A 318 -11.98 -2.97 -4.81
N TYR A 319 -10.83 -3.54 -5.06
CA TYR A 319 -9.54 -2.83 -5.14
C TYR A 319 -8.81 -3.17 -6.41
N THR A 320 -8.13 -2.16 -6.97
CA THR A 320 -7.17 -2.33 -8.06
C THR A 320 -5.79 -1.88 -7.59
N LYS A 321 -4.77 -2.71 -7.84
CA LYS A 321 -3.36 -2.40 -7.57
C LYS A 321 -2.54 -2.27 -8.85
N ALA A 322 -1.54 -1.40 -8.81
CA ALA A 322 -0.53 -1.25 -9.87
C ALA A 322 0.87 -1.30 -9.25
N PHE A 323 1.27 -2.48 -8.79
CA PHE A 323 2.62 -2.79 -8.32
C PHE A 323 2.95 -4.26 -8.54
N GLY A 324 4.24 -4.56 -8.73
CA GLY A 324 4.73 -5.92 -8.97
C GLY A 324 4.95 -6.71 -7.68
N THR A 325 4.68 -8.00 -7.71
CA THR A 325 4.95 -8.95 -6.62
C THR A 325 5.68 -10.19 -7.16
N ASP A 326 6.41 -10.88 -6.30
CA ASP A 326 6.99 -12.18 -6.60
C ASP A 326 6.54 -13.23 -5.56
N PRO A 327 5.76 -14.26 -5.94
CA PRO A 327 5.24 -14.49 -7.28
C PRO A 327 4.19 -13.43 -7.72
N ALA A 328 4.06 -13.25 -9.02
CA ALA A 328 3.09 -12.32 -9.58
C ALA A 328 1.67 -12.65 -9.10
N SER A 329 0.94 -11.65 -8.63
CA SER A 329 -0.44 -11.77 -8.15
C SER A 329 -1.40 -10.96 -9.02
N ALA A 330 -2.71 -11.27 -8.92
CA ALA A 330 -3.75 -10.51 -9.61
C ALA A 330 -3.70 -9.02 -9.25
N ASN A 331 -4.07 -8.16 -10.22
CA ASN A 331 -4.12 -6.72 -10.02
C ASN A 331 -5.38 -6.26 -9.29
N THR A 332 -6.40 -7.12 -9.17
CA THR A 332 -7.63 -6.83 -8.45
C THR A 332 -7.82 -7.80 -7.29
N PHE A 333 -8.42 -7.32 -6.21
CA PHE A 333 -8.82 -8.12 -5.05
C PHE A 333 -10.01 -7.47 -4.36
N THR A 334 -10.65 -8.19 -3.45
CA THR A 334 -11.75 -7.67 -2.63
C THR A 334 -11.42 -7.84 -1.15
N LEU A 335 -11.96 -6.93 -0.33
CA LEU A 335 -11.96 -7.04 1.12
C LEU A 335 -13.38 -6.82 1.65
N GLN A 336 -13.68 -7.49 2.74
CA GLN A 336 -14.84 -7.23 3.59
C GLN A 336 -14.39 -6.43 4.81
N ASP A 337 -15.33 -6.02 5.62
CA ASP A 337 -15.03 -5.40 6.92
C ASP A 337 -14.04 -6.24 7.72
N ASP A 338 -13.12 -5.60 8.44
CA ASP A 338 -11.97 -6.20 9.11
C ASP A 338 -11.01 -7.01 8.21
N GLY A 339 -11.26 -7.03 6.92
CA GLY A 339 -10.46 -7.74 5.94
C GLY A 339 -9.04 -7.18 5.80
N VAL A 340 -8.06 -8.07 5.65
CA VAL A 340 -6.66 -7.70 5.46
C VAL A 340 -6.10 -8.41 4.24
N LYS A 341 -5.48 -7.64 3.35
CA LYS A 341 -4.66 -8.13 2.26
C LYS A 341 -3.20 -7.81 2.56
N ASP A 342 -2.47 -8.80 3.03
CA ASP A 342 -1.03 -8.70 3.25
C ASP A 342 -0.28 -9.42 2.12
N TYR A 343 0.59 -8.69 1.44
CA TYR A 343 1.45 -9.23 0.39
C TYR A 343 2.77 -9.78 0.95
N GLY A 344 3.03 -9.61 2.27
CA GLY A 344 4.32 -9.95 2.85
C GLY A 344 5.48 -9.19 2.18
N LYS A 345 6.70 -9.63 2.41
CA LYS A 345 7.91 -9.06 1.76
C LYS A 345 8.09 -9.59 0.32
N THR A 346 7.06 -9.42 -0.51
CA THR A 346 7.04 -9.88 -1.91
C THR A 346 6.81 -8.75 -2.91
N VAL A 347 6.67 -7.51 -2.45
CA VAL A 347 6.46 -6.35 -3.32
C VAL A 347 7.80 -5.82 -3.77
N LEU A 348 8.06 -5.92 -5.08
CA LEU A 348 9.30 -5.48 -5.70
C LEU A 348 9.57 -3.99 -5.47
N PHE A 349 10.84 -3.61 -5.40
CA PHE A 349 11.20 -2.19 -5.38
C PHE A 349 10.70 -1.47 -6.63
N GLY A 350 10.18 -0.27 -6.44
CA GLY A 350 9.66 0.56 -7.52
C GLY A 350 8.97 1.82 -7.00
N THR A 351 8.70 2.72 -7.93
CA THR A 351 8.06 4.01 -7.65
C THR A 351 6.80 4.21 -8.47
N GLY A 352 5.94 5.12 -8.03
CA GLY A 352 4.68 5.40 -8.70
C GLY A 352 3.67 4.24 -8.59
N TYR A 353 3.83 3.39 -7.62
CA TYR A 353 2.89 2.33 -7.29
C TYR A 353 1.58 2.91 -6.79
N THR A 354 0.48 2.25 -7.13
CA THR A 354 -0.84 2.67 -6.68
C THR A 354 -1.67 1.50 -6.16
N VAL A 355 -2.54 1.81 -5.21
CA VAL A 355 -3.69 1.00 -4.83
C VAL A 355 -4.89 1.94 -4.72
N VAL A 356 -6.03 1.51 -5.21
CA VAL A 356 -7.27 2.27 -5.20
C VAL A 356 -8.43 1.36 -4.84
N GLU A 357 -9.33 1.85 -3.98
CA GLU A 357 -10.65 1.27 -3.81
C GLU A 357 -11.55 1.86 -4.88
N ASP A 358 -11.89 1.10 -5.91
CA ASP A 358 -12.58 1.55 -7.11
C ASP A 358 -13.94 0.90 -7.33
N VAL A 359 -14.29 -0.10 -6.54
CA VAL A 359 -15.61 -0.70 -6.53
C VAL A 359 -16.21 -0.62 -5.14
N ILE A 360 -17.08 0.39 -4.94
CA ILE A 360 -17.82 0.62 -3.72
C ILE A 360 -19.29 0.24 -3.99
N PRO A 361 -19.89 -0.64 -3.16
CA PRO A 361 -21.30 -1.01 -3.30
C PRO A 361 -22.23 0.20 -3.20
N PRO A 362 -23.44 0.16 -3.84
CA PRO A 362 -24.32 1.32 -3.95
C PRO A 362 -24.73 1.97 -2.62
N ASP A 363 -24.88 1.15 -1.56
CA ASP A 363 -25.31 1.63 -0.24
C ASP A 363 -24.16 2.11 0.64
N TRP A 364 -22.96 2.19 0.08
CA TRP A 364 -21.75 2.59 0.80
C TRP A 364 -21.11 3.83 0.20
N SER A 365 -20.46 4.62 1.03
CA SER A 365 -19.63 5.75 0.59
C SER A 365 -18.23 5.65 1.15
N PHE A 366 -17.23 6.08 0.36
CA PHE A 366 -15.86 6.21 0.83
C PHE A 366 -15.74 7.35 1.84
N VAL A 367 -15.14 7.08 2.99
CA VAL A 367 -14.89 8.08 4.04
C VAL A 367 -13.44 8.53 4.02
N SER A 368 -12.49 7.58 4.11
CA SER A 368 -11.08 7.92 4.23
C SER A 368 -10.17 6.73 3.96
N VAL A 369 -8.89 7.04 3.71
CA VAL A 369 -7.81 6.08 3.82
C VAL A 369 -6.74 6.65 4.77
N ASN A 370 -6.25 5.82 5.67
CA ASN A 370 -5.22 6.16 6.65
C ASN A 370 -4.04 5.20 6.53
N CYS A 371 -2.85 5.74 6.27
CA CYS A 371 -1.62 4.98 6.12
C CYS A 371 -0.58 5.29 7.22
N ALA A 372 -1.01 5.79 8.38
CA ALA A 372 -0.11 6.19 9.47
C ALA A 372 0.68 5.01 10.09
N ALA A 373 0.25 3.76 9.86
CA ALA A 373 0.95 2.57 10.29
C ALA A 373 2.13 2.18 9.37
N SER A 374 2.32 2.87 8.25
CA SER A 374 3.42 2.63 7.31
C SER A 374 4.78 2.96 7.94
N THR A 375 5.81 2.21 7.54
CA THR A 375 7.21 2.41 7.97
C THR A 375 8.10 2.54 6.74
N GLY A 376 8.98 3.56 6.72
CA GLY A 376 9.88 3.82 5.58
C GLY A 376 9.20 4.40 4.35
N VAL A 377 7.89 4.33 4.27
CA VAL A 377 7.07 4.77 3.12
C VAL A 377 6.36 6.07 3.45
N THR A 378 6.42 7.04 2.54
CA THR A 378 5.63 8.27 2.61
C THR A 378 4.61 8.27 1.47
N PRO A 379 3.39 7.76 1.68
CA PRO A 379 2.37 7.70 0.64
C PRO A 379 1.75 9.06 0.35
N SER A 380 1.34 9.27 -0.89
CA SER A 380 0.49 10.38 -1.33
C SER A 380 -0.93 9.88 -1.51
N ILE A 381 -1.90 10.54 -0.86
CA ILE A 381 -3.30 10.13 -0.84
C ILE A 381 -4.13 11.14 -1.62
N ASN A 382 -4.92 10.65 -2.58
CA ASN A 382 -5.87 11.45 -3.34
C ASN A 382 -7.21 10.70 -3.47
N GLY A 383 -8.20 11.08 -2.66
CA GLY A 383 -9.44 10.32 -2.50
C GLY A 383 -9.15 8.89 -2.06
N ALA A 384 -9.70 7.92 -2.75
CA ALA A 384 -9.47 6.49 -2.50
C ALA A 384 -8.19 5.93 -3.14
N THR A 385 -7.36 6.79 -3.75
CA THR A 385 -6.10 6.36 -4.38
C THR A 385 -4.92 6.67 -3.49
N VAL A 386 -4.11 5.67 -3.20
CA VAL A 386 -2.82 5.78 -2.51
C VAL A 386 -1.71 5.56 -3.53
N THR A 387 -0.79 6.53 -3.63
CA THR A 387 0.42 6.44 -4.46
C THR A 387 1.65 6.36 -3.57
N PHE A 388 2.56 5.43 -3.84
CA PHE A 388 3.70 5.17 -2.97
C PHE A 388 4.92 4.64 -3.75
N ALA A 389 6.03 4.50 -3.04
CA ALA A 389 7.24 3.82 -3.50
C ALA A 389 7.68 2.79 -2.46
N ILE A 390 8.28 1.72 -2.91
CA ILE A 390 9.02 0.74 -2.10
C ILE A 390 10.48 0.80 -2.58
N ASN A 391 11.38 1.30 -1.75
CA ASN A 391 12.77 1.52 -2.10
C ASN A 391 13.73 0.73 -1.19
N ASP A 392 13.24 0.30 -0.05
CA ASP A 392 14.01 -0.46 0.94
C ASP A 392 13.28 -1.73 1.38
N ALA A 393 14.05 -2.69 1.87
CA ALA A 393 13.54 -3.97 2.37
C ALA A 393 12.70 -3.86 3.64
N ASP A 394 12.90 -2.78 4.39
CA ASP A 394 12.15 -2.49 5.60
C ASP A 394 10.98 -1.52 5.36
N ASP A 395 10.77 -1.13 4.10
CA ASP A 395 9.59 -0.37 3.69
C ASP A 395 8.33 -1.21 3.83
N VAL A 396 7.38 -0.68 4.58
CA VAL A 396 6.05 -1.27 4.79
C VAL A 396 5.01 -0.20 4.52
N LEU A 397 4.19 -0.38 3.48
CA LEU A 397 2.94 0.35 3.35
C LEU A 397 1.86 -0.40 4.15
N ASP A 398 1.19 0.27 5.09
CA ASP A 398 0.04 -0.26 5.83
C ASP A 398 -1.06 0.79 5.84
N CYS A 399 -2.12 0.54 5.08
CA CYS A 399 -3.22 1.47 4.86
C CYS A 399 -4.57 0.86 5.19
N THR A 400 -5.37 1.57 5.97
CA THR A 400 -6.76 1.22 6.30
C THR A 400 -7.72 2.10 5.52
N TYR A 401 -8.59 1.50 4.72
CA TYR A 401 -9.68 2.13 4.00
C TYR A 401 -10.97 2.03 4.81
N THR A 402 -11.68 3.13 4.97
CA THR A 402 -12.93 3.20 5.73
C THR A 402 -14.07 3.64 4.84
N ASN A 403 -15.17 2.88 4.84
CA ASN A 403 -16.41 3.23 4.17
C ASN A 403 -17.56 3.28 5.18
N GLU A 404 -18.59 4.07 4.88
CA GLU A 404 -19.76 4.26 5.72
C GLU A 404 -21.02 3.79 4.97
N LEU A 405 -21.82 2.98 5.68
CA LEU A 405 -23.11 2.56 5.19
C LEU A 405 -24.06 3.76 5.11
N GLN A 406 -24.60 3.97 3.95
CA GLN A 406 -25.57 5.04 3.70
C GLN A 406 -26.96 4.52 4.03
N LEU A 407 -27.59 5.15 5.02
CA LEU A 407 -28.95 4.86 5.43
C LEU A 407 -29.84 6.07 5.20
N GLY A 408 -31.12 5.82 5.11
CA GLY A 408 -32.14 6.86 4.94
C GLY A 408 -33.36 6.64 5.83
N ALA A 409 -34.41 7.40 5.56
CA ALA A 409 -35.67 7.31 6.27
C ALA A 409 -36.85 7.41 5.30
N LEU A 410 -37.99 6.81 5.70
CA LEU A 410 -39.26 6.99 5.04
C LEU A 410 -40.26 7.69 5.99
N LYS A 411 -41.17 8.48 5.43
CA LYS A 411 -42.26 9.15 6.15
C LYS A 411 -43.60 8.73 5.61
N ILE A 412 -44.55 8.52 6.48
CA ILE A 412 -45.96 8.24 6.11
C ILE A 412 -46.84 9.35 6.68
N LEU A 413 -47.63 9.94 5.83
CA LEU A 413 -48.61 10.94 6.22
C LEU A 413 -50.00 10.31 6.22
N LYS A 414 -50.68 10.42 7.34
CA LYS A 414 -52.05 9.95 7.50
C LYS A 414 -53.00 11.13 7.57
N ASN A 415 -53.82 11.29 6.53
CA ASN A 415 -54.75 12.40 6.38
C ASN A 415 -56.19 11.99 6.55
N SER A 416 -57.03 12.97 6.93
CA SER A 416 -58.49 12.85 6.92
C SER A 416 -59.09 13.36 5.60
N THR A 417 -60.18 12.72 5.11
CA THR A 417 -60.94 13.27 3.98
C THR A 417 -61.57 14.64 4.29
N LYS A 418 -61.63 15.03 5.55
CA LYS A 418 -62.05 16.39 5.98
C LYS A 418 -60.94 17.44 5.86
N GLY A 419 -59.74 17.05 5.49
CA GLY A 419 -58.55 17.88 5.37
C GLY A 419 -57.66 17.84 6.62
N GLY A 420 -56.35 17.90 6.40
CA GLY A 420 -55.34 17.82 7.46
C GLY A 420 -55.07 16.38 7.92
N ALA A 421 -54.18 16.25 8.93
CA ALA A 421 -53.85 14.97 9.54
C ALA A 421 -55.06 14.37 10.28
N VAL A 422 -55.07 13.05 10.48
CA VAL A 422 -56.02 12.39 11.39
C VAL A 422 -55.84 12.91 12.83
N THR A 423 -56.87 12.83 13.62
CA THR A 423 -56.87 13.34 15.01
C THR A 423 -56.57 12.26 16.05
N ASN A 424 -56.62 11.01 15.66
CA ASN A 424 -56.36 9.86 16.53
C ASN A 424 -55.15 9.09 16.03
N PRO A 425 -54.20 8.73 16.93
CA PRO A 425 -53.07 7.88 16.60
C PRO A 425 -53.52 6.41 16.42
N GLY A 426 -52.58 5.55 16.00
CA GLY A 426 -52.78 4.10 15.97
C GLY A 426 -53.12 3.54 14.59
N ALA A 427 -52.96 4.30 13.52
CA ALA A 427 -52.91 3.74 12.18
C ALA A 427 -51.75 2.75 12.05
N VAL A 428 -51.99 1.62 11.39
CA VAL A 428 -50.95 0.60 11.19
C VAL A 428 -50.61 0.50 9.72
N PHE A 429 -49.30 0.58 9.45
CA PHE A 429 -48.74 0.48 8.11
C PHE A 429 -47.78 -0.70 8.01
N SER A 430 -47.60 -1.20 6.81
CA SER A 430 -46.54 -2.15 6.48
C SER A 430 -45.67 -1.57 5.39
N TYR A 431 -44.36 -1.64 5.55
CA TYR A 431 -43.36 -1.36 4.52
C TYR A 431 -42.48 -2.61 4.34
N ASP A 432 -42.51 -3.18 3.15
CA ASP A 432 -41.81 -4.43 2.80
C ASP A 432 -42.01 -5.57 3.83
N GLY A 433 -43.26 -5.66 4.38
CA GLY A 433 -43.62 -6.68 5.37
C GLY A 433 -43.28 -6.34 6.83
N THR A 434 -42.61 -5.22 7.08
CA THR A 434 -42.37 -4.72 8.44
C THR A 434 -43.52 -3.81 8.87
N SER A 435 -44.09 -4.05 10.06
CA SER A 435 -45.21 -3.27 10.58
C SER A 435 -44.73 -2.09 11.42
N VAL A 436 -45.38 -0.93 11.24
CA VAL A 436 -45.19 0.28 12.05
C VAL A 436 -46.55 0.85 12.44
N THR A 437 -46.68 1.42 13.65
CA THR A 437 -47.90 1.98 14.16
C THR A 437 -47.71 3.46 14.52
N ASP A 438 -48.58 4.33 14.00
CA ASP A 438 -48.57 5.76 14.31
C ASP A 438 -48.59 6.01 15.83
N ASN A 439 -47.63 6.75 16.35
CA ASN A 439 -47.32 6.98 17.78
C ASN A 439 -47.16 5.66 18.58
N GLY A 440 -46.73 4.58 17.94
CA GLY A 440 -46.56 3.26 18.54
C GLY A 440 -45.27 2.56 18.18
N ALA A 441 -45.31 1.25 18.04
CA ALA A 441 -44.12 0.44 17.76
C ALA A 441 -43.51 0.77 16.39
N GLY A 442 -42.21 1.11 16.37
CA GLY A 442 -41.43 1.40 15.18
C GLY A 442 -41.48 2.83 14.69
N ASP A 443 -42.37 3.66 15.20
CA ASP A 443 -42.52 5.05 14.85
C ASP A 443 -41.52 5.91 15.67
N GLN A 444 -40.80 6.80 15.00
CA GLN A 444 -39.83 7.75 15.59
C GLN A 444 -40.37 9.19 15.56
N ASP A 445 -41.59 9.42 15.01
CA ASP A 445 -42.28 10.70 15.04
C ASP A 445 -43.28 10.72 16.21
N ALA A 446 -43.52 11.88 16.80
CA ALA A 446 -44.45 12.03 17.90
C ALA A 446 -45.78 12.69 17.49
N ASP A 447 -45.88 13.15 16.25
CA ASP A 447 -47.03 13.86 15.74
C ASP A 447 -48.08 12.86 15.23
N VAL A 448 -49.34 13.05 15.69
CA VAL A 448 -50.46 12.17 15.28
C VAL A 448 -50.73 12.30 13.78
N GLY A 449 -50.77 11.14 13.11
CA GLY A 449 -50.96 11.10 11.67
C GLY A 449 -49.68 11.31 10.87
N GLU A 450 -48.52 11.29 11.52
CA GLU A 450 -47.21 11.24 10.90
C GLU A 450 -46.45 10.03 11.45
N VAL A 451 -45.87 9.22 10.58
CA VAL A 451 -44.99 8.11 10.96
C VAL A 451 -43.65 8.31 10.27
N CYS A 452 -42.56 8.17 11.01
CA CYS A 452 -41.24 8.22 10.45
C CYS A 452 -40.39 7.03 10.92
N VAL A 453 -39.69 6.41 9.97
CA VAL A 453 -38.79 5.29 10.22
C VAL A 453 -37.44 5.59 9.59
N SER A 454 -36.37 5.65 10.38
CA SER A 454 -34.99 5.87 9.90
C SER A 454 -34.15 4.62 10.07
N GLY A 455 -32.92 4.66 9.50
CA GLY A 455 -32.01 3.52 9.52
C GLY A 455 -32.36 2.47 8.47
N LEU A 456 -33.05 2.87 7.42
CA LEU A 456 -33.44 2.00 6.30
C LEU A 456 -32.33 1.99 5.23
N SER A 457 -32.13 0.83 4.61
CA SER A 457 -31.31 0.72 3.40
C SER A 457 -31.87 1.60 2.29
N LEU A 458 -31.00 2.04 1.38
CA LEU A 458 -31.42 2.84 0.24
C LEU A 458 -32.20 1.97 -0.76
N GLY A 459 -33.24 2.53 -1.38
CA GLY A 459 -34.04 1.83 -2.39
C GLY A 459 -35.53 2.08 -2.25
N ASP A 460 -36.32 1.33 -3.03
CA ASP A 460 -37.75 1.46 -3.10
C ASP A 460 -38.43 0.59 -2.04
N TYR A 461 -39.40 1.15 -1.35
CA TYR A 461 -40.24 0.48 -0.34
C TYR A 461 -41.69 0.58 -0.71
N ASP A 462 -42.43 -0.55 -0.67
CA ASP A 462 -43.87 -0.59 -0.89
C ASP A 462 -44.57 -0.45 0.45
N VAL A 463 -45.22 0.70 0.64
CA VAL A 463 -45.95 1.04 1.86
C VAL A 463 -47.43 0.78 1.67
N THR A 464 -48.07 0.08 2.60
CA THR A 464 -49.52 -0.18 2.62
C THR A 464 -50.08 0.17 3.99
N GLU A 465 -51.32 0.70 4.03
CA GLU A 465 -52.08 0.79 5.27
C GLU A 465 -52.72 -0.56 5.56
N THR A 466 -52.53 -1.12 6.74
CA THR A 466 -53.11 -2.41 7.15
C THR A 466 -54.22 -2.27 8.17
N SER A 467 -54.31 -1.12 8.86
CA SER A 467 -55.41 -0.79 9.75
C SER A 467 -55.56 0.73 9.90
N PRO A 468 -56.79 1.27 9.79
CA PRO A 468 -57.00 2.70 10.01
C PRO A 468 -56.86 3.06 11.48
N PRO A 469 -56.69 4.35 11.82
CA PRO A 469 -56.73 4.80 13.21
C PRO A 469 -58.17 4.68 13.77
N PRO A 470 -58.30 4.53 15.09
CA PRO A 470 -59.62 4.47 15.73
C PRO A 470 -60.52 5.66 15.36
N GLY A 471 -61.76 5.39 14.99
CA GLY A 471 -62.73 6.41 14.57
C GLY A 471 -62.65 6.80 13.09
N TYR A 472 -61.93 6.05 12.30
CA TYR A 472 -61.86 6.24 10.85
C TYR A 472 -62.25 4.96 10.10
N ALA A 473 -62.83 5.14 8.94
CA ALA A 473 -63.24 4.04 8.08
C ALA A 473 -62.01 3.33 7.49
N ASP A 474 -62.12 2.01 7.39
CA ASP A 474 -61.15 1.21 6.62
C ASP A 474 -61.26 1.60 5.14
N ALA A 475 -60.19 2.06 4.59
CA ALA A 475 -60.06 2.40 3.18
C ALA A 475 -58.71 1.85 2.68
N PRO A 476 -58.65 0.53 2.42
CA PRO A 476 -57.45 -0.07 1.89
C PRO A 476 -57.09 0.61 0.59
N GLY A 477 -56.04 1.43 0.64
CA GLY A 477 -55.45 2.05 -0.54
C GLY A 477 -54.54 1.09 -1.24
N ASP A 478 -54.22 1.39 -2.51
CA ASP A 478 -53.15 0.71 -3.22
C ASP A 478 -51.81 0.97 -2.52
N ALA A 479 -50.90 -0.01 -2.60
CA ALA A 479 -49.54 0.18 -2.13
C ALA A 479 -48.88 1.42 -2.79
N GLN A 480 -48.16 2.20 -2.01
CA GLN A 480 -47.42 3.35 -2.51
C GLN A 480 -45.92 3.04 -2.44
N SER A 481 -45.27 3.08 -3.61
CA SER A 481 -43.83 2.90 -3.68
C SER A 481 -43.15 4.22 -3.40
N VAL A 482 -42.20 4.24 -2.45
CA VAL A 482 -41.38 5.40 -2.07
C VAL A 482 -39.93 5.04 -2.10
N THR A 483 -39.06 5.97 -2.56
CA THR A 483 -37.61 5.74 -2.65
C THR A 483 -36.92 6.36 -1.45
N VAL A 484 -36.33 5.52 -0.60
CA VAL A 484 -35.46 5.96 0.51
C VAL A 484 -34.11 6.38 -0.03
N VAL A 485 -33.66 7.59 0.30
CA VAL A 485 -32.38 8.19 -0.15
C VAL A 485 -31.48 8.50 1.04
N SER A 486 -30.16 8.53 0.80
CA SER A 486 -29.15 8.78 1.83
C SER A 486 -29.28 10.15 2.49
N GLY A 487 -28.87 10.22 3.76
CA GLY A 487 -28.82 11.47 4.51
C GLY A 487 -30.17 11.96 5.02
N THR A 488 -31.26 11.17 4.87
CA THR A 488 -32.57 11.46 5.46
C THR A 488 -32.70 10.79 6.82
N ASN A 489 -33.40 11.44 7.76
CA ASN A 489 -33.61 10.93 9.11
C ASN A 489 -34.97 11.41 9.64
N CYS A 490 -35.37 10.97 10.83
CA CYS A 490 -36.65 11.35 11.48
C CYS A 490 -36.53 12.56 12.42
N THR A 491 -35.36 13.15 12.58
CA THR A 491 -35.20 14.45 13.25
C THR A 491 -35.53 15.56 12.26
N ASP A 492 -36.16 16.64 12.68
CA ASP A 492 -36.49 17.80 11.82
C ASP A 492 -37.56 17.57 10.72
N ASN A 493 -38.52 16.68 10.93
CA ASN A 493 -39.59 16.37 9.95
C ASN A 493 -39.05 15.87 8.59
N GLN A 494 -37.93 15.17 8.58
CA GLN A 494 -37.44 14.47 7.41
C GLN A 494 -37.92 13.00 7.38
N PRO A 495 -37.96 12.34 6.24
CA PRO A 495 -37.61 12.81 4.89
C PRO A 495 -38.71 13.61 4.21
N THR A 496 -38.33 14.31 3.14
CA THR A 496 -39.22 15.03 2.24
C THR A 496 -39.14 14.44 0.82
N GLY A 497 -40.14 14.72 -0.01
CA GLY A 497 -40.11 14.34 -1.44
C GLY A 497 -40.44 12.87 -1.69
N ALA A 498 -39.62 12.14 -2.43
CA ALA A 498 -39.91 10.79 -2.90
C ALA A 498 -40.06 9.74 -1.79
N ALA A 499 -39.50 9.97 -0.63
CA ALA A 499 -39.60 9.07 0.53
C ALA A 499 -40.82 9.34 1.40
N VAL A 500 -41.89 9.90 0.88
CA VAL A 500 -43.15 10.20 1.60
C VAL A 500 -44.33 9.45 0.96
N ALA A 501 -44.94 8.56 1.73
CA ALA A 501 -46.23 7.93 1.39
C ALA A 501 -47.38 8.70 2.04
N THR A 502 -48.56 8.79 1.39
CA THR A 502 -49.70 9.52 1.93
C THR A 502 -50.96 8.70 1.83
N PHE A 503 -51.61 8.42 2.94
CA PHE A 503 -52.88 7.69 3.03
C PHE A 503 -53.96 8.59 3.59
N THR A 504 -55.22 8.37 3.13
CA THR A 504 -56.36 9.22 3.53
C THR A 504 -57.56 8.35 3.89
N ASN A 505 -58.14 8.54 5.11
CA ASN A 505 -59.32 7.84 5.53
C ASN A 505 -60.46 8.81 5.88
N ALA A 506 -61.69 8.36 5.75
CA ALA A 506 -62.87 9.11 6.16
C ALA A 506 -63.13 8.92 7.66
N PRO A 507 -63.33 9.99 8.43
CA PRO A 507 -63.72 9.84 9.83
C PRO A 507 -65.10 9.17 9.92
N LEU A 508 -65.31 8.41 10.98
CA LEU A 508 -66.59 7.75 11.28
C LEU A 508 -67.42 8.66 12.18
N ALA A 509 -68.75 8.54 12.05
CA ALA A 509 -69.70 9.14 12.96
C ALA A 509 -70.79 8.15 13.25
N ASP A 510 -71.51 8.37 14.31
CA ASP A 510 -72.66 7.55 14.71
C ASP A 510 -73.95 8.30 14.44
N ILE A 511 -74.99 7.59 14.06
CA ILE A 511 -76.35 8.08 14.04
C ILE A 511 -77.06 7.53 15.25
N GLN A 512 -77.51 8.44 16.14
CA GLN A 512 -78.28 8.11 17.31
C GLN A 512 -79.69 8.58 17.10
N VAL A 513 -80.62 7.69 17.32
CA VAL A 513 -82.06 7.99 17.31
C VAL A 513 -82.62 7.82 18.73
N ASN A 514 -83.17 8.91 19.26
CA ASN A 514 -83.84 8.94 20.55
C ASN A 514 -85.38 8.93 20.31
N PHE A 515 -86.05 7.96 20.82
CA PHE A 515 -87.51 7.90 20.79
C PHE A 515 -88.08 8.52 22.07
N ARG A 516 -89.12 9.29 21.94
CA ARG A 516 -89.87 9.82 23.08
C ARG A 516 -91.32 9.46 22.85
N ASP A 517 -91.86 8.57 23.66
CA ASP A 517 -93.28 8.30 23.67
C ASP A 517 -94.05 9.47 24.33
N GLY A 518 -95.26 9.67 23.95
CA GLY A 518 -96.13 10.72 24.51
C GLY A 518 -96.67 10.47 25.94
N GLY A 519 -96.10 9.49 26.68
CA GLY A 519 -96.42 9.19 28.06
C GLY A 519 -97.20 7.91 28.34
N SER A 520 -97.26 6.97 27.37
CA SER A 520 -97.88 5.66 27.58
C SER A 520 -96.95 4.55 27.98
N GLY A 521 -95.65 4.74 27.75
CA GLY A 521 -94.54 3.94 28.32
C GLY A 521 -94.35 2.51 27.81
N GLU A 522 -94.87 2.14 26.66
CA GLU A 522 -94.83 0.74 26.20
C GLU A 522 -94.18 0.53 24.82
N THR A 523 -93.59 1.56 24.20
CA THR A 523 -92.96 1.44 22.90
C THR A 523 -91.45 1.61 23.05
N SER A 524 -90.65 0.79 22.37
CA SER A 524 -89.18 0.84 22.36
C SER A 524 -88.67 0.73 20.92
N LEU A 525 -87.45 1.27 20.69
CA LEU A 525 -86.73 1.04 19.46
C LEU A 525 -86.11 -0.34 19.49
N THR A 526 -86.33 -1.16 18.45
CA THR A 526 -85.77 -2.53 18.41
C THR A 526 -84.61 -2.74 17.49
N SER A 527 -84.59 -2.05 16.36
CA SER A 527 -83.45 -2.09 15.44
C SER A 527 -83.38 -0.87 14.54
N MET A 528 -82.22 -0.57 14.07
CA MET A 528 -81.94 0.41 13.03
C MET A 528 -80.99 -0.21 11.98
N THR A 529 -81.43 -0.18 10.70
CA THR A 529 -80.60 -0.58 9.58
C THR A 529 -80.33 0.64 8.70
N CYS A 530 -79.11 0.96 8.42
CA CYS A 530 -78.69 2.11 7.59
C CYS A 530 -78.03 1.64 6.31
N GLU A 531 -78.32 2.29 5.17
CA GLU A 531 -77.73 2.08 3.86
C GLU A 531 -76.94 3.32 3.43
N ASN A 532 -75.98 3.13 2.52
CA ASN A 532 -75.08 4.18 2.03
C ASN A 532 -74.21 4.78 3.15
N THR A 533 -73.68 3.92 4.03
CA THR A 533 -72.89 4.31 5.20
C THR A 533 -71.50 4.66 4.88
N GLY A 534 -70.98 4.24 3.71
CA GLY A 534 -69.56 4.48 3.29
C GLY A 534 -68.54 3.54 3.91
N VAL A 535 -68.99 2.52 4.63
CA VAL A 535 -68.19 1.39 5.12
C VAL A 535 -68.67 0.08 4.55
N ALA A 536 -67.84 -0.88 4.36
CA ALA A 536 -68.20 -2.19 3.81
C ALA A 536 -68.47 -3.21 4.96
N PRO A 537 -69.62 -3.97 4.93
CA PRO A 537 -70.67 -3.85 3.94
C PRO A 537 -71.47 -2.55 4.09
N ASP A 538 -71.99 -2.01 2.98
CA ASP A 538 -72.71 -0.71 2.93
C ASP A 538 -73.97 -0.64 3.80
N THR A 539 -74.40 -1.74 4.33
CA THR A 539 -75.55 -1.84 5.26
C THR A 539 -75.02 -2.22 6.65
N GLY A 540 -75.32 -1.40 7.62
CA GLY A 540 -75.00 -1.66 9.01
C GLY A 540 -76.30 -1.72 9.83
N THR A 541 -76.35 -2.54 10.90
CA THR A 541 -77.49 -2.70 11.80
C THR A 541 -77.08 -2.37 13.22
N ALA A 542 -77.93 -1.65 13.92
CA ALA A 542 -77.87 -1.47 15.36
C ALA A 542 -79.08 -2.04 16.02
N THR A 543 -78.93 -2.67 17.17
CA THR A 543 -80.08 -3.28 17.92
C THR A 543 -80.04 -2.77 19.36
N GLY A 544 -81.22 -2.51 19.91
CA GLY A 544 -81.41 -2.10 21.30
C GLY A 544 -82.88 -2.20 21.70
N TRP A 545 -83.13 -2.29 22.99
CA TRP A 545 -84.44 -2.26 23.61
C TRP A 545 -84.49 -1.15 24.59
N ASP A 546 -84.35 0.08 24.08
CA ASP A 546 -84.28 1.28 24.93
C ASP A 546 -84.85 2.47 24.16
N ASP A 547 -84.97 3.61 24.83
CA ASP A 547 -85.41 4.87 24.21
C ASP A 547 -84.38 5.42 23.21
N THR A 548 -83.25 4.80 23.13
CA THR A 548 -82.11 5.21 22.25
C THR A 548 -81.60 4.02 21.50
N ILE A 549 -81.42 4.15 20.19
CA ILE A 549 -80.70 3.20 19.36
C ILE A 549 -79.65 3.92 18.54
N THR A 550 -78.46 3.35 18.46
CA THR A 550 -77.32 3.94 17.77
C THR A 550 -76.86 3.03 16.64
N HIS A 551 -76.61 3.59 15.46
CA HIS A 551 -75.85 2.97 14.38
C HIS A 551 -74.47 3.61 14.36
N GLU A 552 -73.49 2.83 14.66
CA GLU A 552 -72.07 3.29 14.76
C GLU A 552 -71.35 3.12 13.44
N GLY A 553 -70.26 3.90 13.21
CA GLY A 553 -69.28 3.67 12.17
C GLY A 553 -69.70 4.12 10.77
N ILE A 554 -70.44 5.21 10.61
CA ILE A 554 -70.76 5.78 9.30
C ILE A 554 -69.62 6.67 8.79
N ALA A 555 -69.08 6.36 7.62
CA ALA A 555 -67.98 7.15 7.04
C ALA A 555 -68.47 8.54 6.61
N ILE A 556 -67.78 9.58 7.13
CA ILE A 556 -68.05 10.97 6.79
C ILE A 556 -67.16 11.36 5.61
N ASP A 557 -67.79 11.49 4.44
CA ASP A 557 -67.16 11.97 3.22
C ASP A 557 -67.17 13.51 3.17
N PRO A 558 -66.17 14.17 2.56
CA PRO A 558 -66.22 15.62 2.31
C PRO A 558 -67.42 16.03 1.44
N SER A 559 -67.91 15.15 0.59
CA SER A 559 -69.13 15.38 -0.20
C SER A 559 -70.41 15.07 0.60
N PRO A 560 -71.46 15.85 0.48
CA PRO A 560 -72.74 15.54 1.12
C PRO A 560 -73.21 14.13 0.75
N ARG A 561 -73.40 13.30 1.77
CA ARG A 561 -73.94 11.93 1.62
C ARG A 561 -75.28 11.83 2.31
N THR A 562 -76.26 11.17 1.67
CA THR A 562 -77.53 10.81 2.26
C THR A 562 -77.42 9.39 2.75
N VAL A 563 -77.53 9.19 4.07
CA VAL A 563 -77.64 7.88 4.70
C VAL A 563 -79.13 7.66 4.96
N THR A 564 -79.67 6.55 4.49
CA THR A 564 -81.07 6.17 4.72
C THR A 564 -81.13 5.10 5.81
N CYS A 565 -81.75 5.41 6.93
CA CYS A 565 -81.89 4.44 8.01
C CYS A 565 -83.39 3.99 8.13
N THR A 566 -83.57 2.72 8.15
CA THR A 566 -84.90 2.07 8.48
C THR A 566 -84.89 1.71 9.95
N ILE A 567 -85.81 2.25 10.71
CA ILE A 567 -85.98 2.05 12.16
C ILE A 567 -87.17 1.18 12.42
N VAL A 568 -86.99 0.16 13.23
CA VAL A 568 -88.12 -0.72 13.67
C VAL A 568 -88.44 -0.31 15.11
N ILE A 569 -89.69 0.00 15.31
CA ILE A 569 -90.31 0.34 16.60
C ILE A 569 -91.25 -0.81 17.00
N ASP A 570 -91.07 -1.33 18.21
CA ASP A 570 -91.98 -2.28 18.80
C ASP A 570 -93.05 -1.51 19.59
N PRO A 571 -94.30 -1.61 19.19
CA PRO A 571 -95.36 -0.83 19.80
C PRO A 571 -95.77 -1.33 21.19
#